data_1e87aa727c10b1ce0b6630871706034c
#
_entry.id   1e87aa727c10b1ce0b6630871706034c
#
_cell.length_a   1.000
_cell.length_b   1.000
_cell.length_c   1.000
_cell.angle_alpha   90.00
_cell.angle_beta   90.00
_cell.angle_gamma   90.00
#
_symmetry.space_group_name_H-M   'P 1'
#
loop_
_entity.id
_entity.type
_entity.pdbx_description
1 polymer ?
#
loop_
_entity_poly.entity_id
_entity_poly.type
_entity_poly.pdbx_seq_one_letter_code
_entity_poly.pdbx_strand_id
1 'polypeptide(L)'
;MCIRDSDYPYSKVLPNALVTVKPVDDGSYFLQLDDSTTLLPVNMTSSPFGQKEVRALVNFDETNESSGIYSKAVNINWIDSILTKPIAPDLGVTSNDSIYGSDPVEIVNDWVTIAEDGYLTLRFRTIWGDRNKAHFVNLLTGKDPENPYEVEFRHNAYGDVYGAYADGLVAFKLDSLPDTNGKTVKLKLKWKSFDGDKSVEFNYCSRKSTPAKASIAAERSALNLK
;
A
#
# COMPACT_ATOMS: atom_id res chain seq x y z
N MET A 1 -31.88 0.02 -33.12
CA MET A 1 -32.07 -0.31 -31.71
C MET A 1 -30.68 -0.51 -31.12
N CYS A 2 -30.09 0.56 -30.54
CA CYS A 2 -28.74 0.51 -29.98
C CYS A 2 -28.83 -0.04 -28.54
N ILE A 3 -28.27 -1.19 -28.34
CA ILE A 3 -28.10 -1.79 -27.00
C ILE A 3 -27.03 -0.95 -26.29
N ARG A 4 -27.39 -0.32 -25.17
CA ARG A 4 -26.44 0.35 -24.30
C ARG A 4 -25.60 -0.71 -23.59
N ASP A 5 -24.27 -0.67 -23.84
CA ASP A 5 -23.25 -1.53 -23.20
C ASP A 5 -22.97 -1.16 -21.74
N SER A 6 -23.98 -0.90 -20.91
CA SER A 6 -23.81 -0.45 -19.54
C SER A 6 -24.21 -1.45 -18.45
N ASP A 7 -24.56 -2.70 -18.78
CA ASP A 7 -25.08 -3.67 -17.82
C ASP A 7 -24.25 -4.98 -17.74
N TYR A 8 -22.92 -4.93 -17.94
CA TYR A 8 -22.12 -6.10 -17.66
C TYR A 8 -21.61 -6.11 -16.21
N PRO A 9 -21.91 -7.17 -15.43
CA PRO A 9 -21.47 -7.29 -14.03
C PRO A 9 -19.94 -7.37 -13.83
N TYR A 10 -19.18 -7.38 -14.91
CA TYR A 10 -17.71 -7.36 -14.90
C TYR A 10 -17.09 -6.11 -14.26
N SER A 11 -17.76 -4.96 -14.27
CA SER A 11 -17.26 -3.74 -13.67
C SER A 11 -17.12 -3.81 -12.14
N LYS A 12 -17.88 -4.70 -11.49
CA LYS A 12 -17.85 -4.87 -10.02
C LYS A 12 -16.92 -5.99 -9.54
N VAL A 13 -16.34 -6.76 -10.43
CA VAL A 13 -15.43 -7.88 -10.11
C VAL A 13 -13.98 -7.39 -9.95
N LEU A 14 -13.57 -6.43 -10.77
CA LEU A 14 -12.21 -5.91 -10.74
C LEU A 14 -12.07 -4.76 -9.74
N PRO A 15 -10.90 -4.58 -9.11
CA PRO A 15 -10.65 -3.41 -8.29
C PRO A 15 -10.67 -2.15 -9.16
N ASN A 16 -11.26 -1.08 -8.64
CA ASN A 16 -11.22 0.23 -9.28
C ASN A 16 -10.36 1.24 -8.52
N ALA A 17 -9.86 0.87 -7.33
CA ALA A 17 -8.92 1.70 -6.59
C ALA A 17 -7.99 0.88 -5.67
N LEU A 18 -6.84 1.48 -5.37
CA LEU A 18 -5.90 1.11 -4.34
C LEU A 18 -5.98 2.15 -3.24
N VAL A 19 -6.26 1.73 -2.00
CA VAL A 19 -6.52 2.64 -0.88
C VAL A 19 -5.72 2.26 0.35
N THR A 20 -5.54 3.22 1.27
CA THR A 20 -5.17 2.90 2.66
C THR A 20 -6.43 2.91 3.52
N VAL A 21 -6.71 1.81 4.19
CA VAL A 21 -7.77 1.71 5.19
C VAL A 21 -7.26 2.31 6.49
N LYS A 22 -7.87 3.40 6.93
CA LYS A 22 -7.44 4.16 8.12
C LYS A 22 -8.51 4.07 9.22
N PRO A 23 -8.26 3.27 10.28
CA PRO A 23 -9.15 3.21 11.43
C PRO A 23 -9.17 4.53 12.20
N VAL A 24 -10.32 4.83 12.81
CA VAL A 24 -10.55 5.96 13.71
C VAL A 24 -10.87 5.45 15.13
N ASP A 25 -10.62 6.26 16.14
CA ASP A 25 -10.68 5.86 17.56
C ASP A 25 -12.07 5.37 18.04
N ASP A 26 -13.15 5.69 17.33
CA ASP A 26 -14.54 5.28 17.64
C ASP A 26 -14.95 3.94 17.00
N GLY A 27 -14.00 3.26 16.33
CA GLY A 27 -14.25 2.01 15.61
C GLY A 27 -14.71 2.20 14.17
N SER A 28 -14.94 3.44 13.74
CA SER A 28 -15.15 3.78 12.34
C SER A 28 -13.84 3.79 11.56
N TYR A 29 -13.91 4.01 10.26
CA TYR A 29 -12.73 4.11 9.39
C TYR A 29 -13.05 4.96 8.16
N PHE A 30 -12.01 5.39 7.50
CA PHE A 30 -12.10 5.98 6.16
C PHE A 30 -11.04 5.39 5.24
N LEU A 31 -11.16 5.64 3.95
CA LEU A 31 -10.19 5.22 2.96
C LEU A 31 -9.41 6.43 2.45
N GLN A 32 -8.10 6.34 2.44
CA GLN A 32 -7.24 7.30 1.76
C GLN A 32 -7.01 6.78 0.34
N LEU A 33 -7.48 7.52 -0.66
CA LEU A 33 -7.37 7.13 -2.07
C LEU A 33 -6.00 7.53 -2.64
N ASP A 34 -5.61 8.76 -2.38
CA ASP A 34 -4.32 9.34 -2.77
C ASP A 34 -3.82 10.27 -1.66
N ASP A 35 -2.76 11.05 -1.88
CA ASP A 35 -2.17 11.94 -0.87
C ASP A 35 -3.14 13.05 -0.38
N SER A 36 -4.27 13.27 -1.04
CA SER A 36 -5.21 14.36 -0.77
C SER A 36 -6.67 13.91 -0.65
N THR A 37 -7.07 12.83 -1.30
CA THR A 37 -8.46 12.40 -1.43
C THR A 37 -8.83 11.34 -0.41
N THR A 38 -9.88 11.60 0.35
CA THR A 38 -10.43 10.68 1.36
C THR A 38 -11.84 10.24 1.00
N LEU A 39 -12.16 8.98 1.29
CA LEU A 39 -13.46 8.39 0.99
C LEU A 39 -14.12 7.90 2.29
N LEU A 40 -15.41 8.24 2.46
CA LEU A 40 -16.23 7.74 3.56
C LEU A 40 -17.08 6.56 3.07
N PRO A 41 -16.84 5.33 3.52
CA PRO A 41 -17.77 4.23 3.26
C PRO A 41 -19.08 4.43 4.03
N VAL A 42 -20.21 4.48 3.32
CA VAL A 42 -21.52 4.70 3.95
C VAL A 42 -22.30 3.41 4.17
N ASN A 43 -22.03 2.36 3.40
CA ASN A 43 -22.66 1.05 3.55
C ASN A 43 -21.86 0.06 4.42
N MET A 44 -20.67 0.43 4.87
CA MET A 44 -19.79 -0.39 5.69
C MET A 44 -19.16 0.50 6.78
N THR A 45 -19.80 0.59 7.94
CA THR A 45 -19.42 1.56 8.99
C THR A 45 -18.26 1.10 9.87
N SER A 46 -17.93 -0.21 9.85
CA SER A 46 -16.83 -0.77 10.61
C SER A 46 -15.77 -1.36 9.68
N SER A 47 -14.50 -1.14 9.99
CA SER A 47 -13.40 -1.70 9.20
C SER A 47 -13.39 -3.22 9.24
N PRO A 48 -13.34 -3.92 8.10
CA PRO A 48 -13.21 -5.39 8.07
C PRO A 48 -11.84 -5.87 8.58
N PHE A 49 -10.87 -4.95 8.76
CA PHE A 49 -9.51 -5.23 9.23
C PHE A 49 -9.27 -4.76 10.70
N GLY A 50 -10.35 -4.41 11.41
CA GLY A 50 -10.29 -3.92 12.79
C GLY A 50 -9.52 -2.61 12.89
N GLN A 51 -8.65 -2.50 13.91
CA GLN A 51 -7.84 -1.30 14.17
C GLN A 51 -6.50 -1.28 13.40
N LYS A 52 -6.35 -2.15 12.39
CA LYS A 52 -5.13 -2.19 11.57
C LYS A 52 -5.25 -1.24 10.39
N GLU A 53 -4.26 -0.35 10.25
CA GLU A 53 -4.05 0.39 9.02
C GLU A 53 -3.37 -0.52 8.00
N VAL A 54 -4.01 -0.71 6.85
CA VAL A 54 -3.52 -1.59 5.78
C VAL A 54 -3.76 -0.98 4.41
N ARG A 55 -2.94 -1.36 3.42
CA ARG A 55 -3.27 -1.12 2.01
C ARG A 55 -4.27 -2.16 1.54
N ALA A 56 -5.19 -1.75 0.69
CA ALA A 56 -6.24 -2.62 0.17
C ALA A 56 -6.59 -2.29 -1.28
N LEU A 57 -6.98 -3.32 -2.02
CA LEU A 57 -7.72 -3.17 -3.26
C LEU A 57 -9.21 -3.05 -2.93
N VAL A 58 -9.91 -2.18 -3.62
CA VAL A 58 -11.32 -1.94 -3.41
C VAL A 58 -12.05 -1.81 -4.75
N ASN A 59 -13.31 -2.21 -4.76
CA ASN A 59 -14.27 -1.78 -5.76
C ASN A 59 -15.40 -1.02 -5.05
N PHE A 60 -15.64 0.21 -5.47
CA PHE A 60 -16.68 1.06 -4.89
C PHE A 60 -17.42 1.86 -5.97
N ASP A 61 -18.61 2.30 -5.62
CA ASP A 61 -19.40 3.28 -6.38
C ASP A 61 -19.49 4.59 -5.58
N GLU A 62 -19.33 5.73 -6.21
CA GLU A 62 -19.59 7.03 -5.57
C GLU A 62 -21.09 7.19 -5.31
N THR A 63 -21.44 7.82 -4.19
CA THR A 63 -22.82 8.14 -3.81
C THR A 63 -22.99 9.62 -3.53
N ASN A 64 -24.23 10.11 -3.61
CA ASN A 64 -24.58 11.49 -3.29
C ASN A 64 -24.88 11.69 -1.77
N GLU A 65 -24.62 10.70 -0.93
CA GLU A 65 -24.77 10.83 0.51
C GLU A 65 -23.74 11.82 1.08
N SER A 66 -24.00 12.29 2.31
CA SER A 66 -23.07 13.20 2.97
C SER A 66 -21.74 12.50 3.27
N SER A 67 -20.66 13.11 2.84
CA SER A 67 -19.29 12.65 3.14
C SER A 67 -18.72 13.24 4.44
N GLY A 68 -19.46 14.11 5.12
CA GLY A 68 -18.97 14.79 6.33
C GLY A 68 -17.71 15.61 6.04
N ILE A 69 -16.63 15.30 6.74
CA ILE A 69 -15.32 15.94 6.58
C ILE A 69 -14.46 15.31 5.48
N TYR A 70 -14.91 14.21 4.86
CA TYR A 70 -14.16 13.48 3.84
C TYR A 70 -14.47 14.01 2.44
N SER A 71 -13.61 13.72 1.47
CA SER A 71 -13.74 14.26 0.11
C SER A 71 -14.96 13.73 -0.61
N LYS A 72 -15.31 12.45 -0.42
CA LYS A 72 -16.43 11.78 -1.10
C LYS A 72 -17.05 10.73 -0.20
N ALA A 73 -18.36 10.45 -0.42
CA ALA A 73 -19.06 9.31 0.14
C ALA A 73 -19.10 8.18 -0.90
N VAL A 74 -18.90 6.93 -0.46
CA VAL A 74 -18.84 5.77 -1.35
C VAL A 74 -19.57 4.56 -0.79
N ASN A 75 -20.11 3.72 -1.68
CA ASN A 75 -20.60 2.38 -1.38
C ASN A 75 -19.54 1.36 -1.78
N ILE A 76 -19.04 0.58 -0.82
CA ILE A 76 -18.08 -0.48 -1.05
C ILE A 76 -18.80 -1.70 -1.61
N ASN A 77 -18.38 -2.19 -2.78
CA ASN A 77 -18.85 -3.46 -3.33
C ASN A 77 -18.04 -4.62 -2.74
N TRP A 78 -16.73 -4.48 -2.65
CA TRP A 78 -15.82 -5.37 -1.95
C TRP A 78 -14.50 -4.65 -1.65
N ILE A 79 -13.76 -5.17 -0.67
CA ILE A 79 -12.45 -4.67 -0.26
C ILE A 79 -11.59 -5.82 0.25
N ASP A 80 -10.37 -5.94 -0.28
CA ASP A 80 -9.40 -6.97 0.08
C ASP A 80 -8.07 -6.33 0.50
N SER A 81 -7.55 -6.73 1.66
CA SER A 81 -6.27 -6.22 2.14
C SER A 81 -5.09 -6.79 1.36
N ILE A 82 -4.11 -5.95 1.09
CA ILE A 82 -2.78 -6.35 0.61
C ILE A 82 -1.90 -6.64 1.82
N LEU A 83 -1.03 -7.66 1.73
CA LEU A 83 0.01 -7.90 2.73
C LEU A 83 0.79 -6.61 2.98
N THR A 84 0.67 -6.05 4.18
CA THR A 84 1.27 -4.77 4.55
C THR A 84 2.32 -4.98 5.64
N LYS A 85 3.56 -4.58 5.37
CA LYS A 85 4.73 -4.82 6.24
C LYS A 85 5.50 -3.53 6.50
N PRO A 86 6.21 -3.41 7.63
CA PRO A 86 7.25 -2.39 7.81
C PRO A 86 8.48 -2.71 6.95
N ILE A 87 9.38 -1.73 6.80
CA ILE A 87 10.74 -1.97 6.34
C ILE A 87 11.45 -2.87 7.35
N ALA A 88 12.13 -3.90 6.86
CA ALA A 88 12.89 -4.82 7.69
C ALA A 88 14.30 -4.25 7.99
N PRO A 89 14.90 -4.59 9.15
CA PRO A 89 16.24 -4.14 9.48
C PRO A 89 17.29 -4.74 8.54
N ASP A 90 18.30 -3.94 8.18
CA ASP A 90 19.50 -4.42 7.49
C ASP A 90 20.38 -5.22 8.49
N LEU A 91 20.59 -6.49 8.20
CA LEU A 91 21.39 -7.42 9.02
C LEU A 91 22.80 -7.64 8.45
N GLY A 92 23.18 -6.88 7.42
CA GLY A 92 24.43 -7.07 6.67
C GLY A 92 24.30 -8.13 5.56
N VAL A 93 25.19 -8.06 4.56
CA VAL A 93 25.06 -8.80 3.29
C VAL A 93 24.80 -10.29 3.49
N THR A 94 25.63 -10.98 4.26
CA THR A 94 25.53 -12.43 4.46
C THR A 94 24.23 -12.84 5.17
N SER A 95 23.83 -12.08 6.19
CA SER A 95 22.60 -12.36 6.92
C SER A 95 21.34 -11.99 6.12
N ASN A 96 21.40 -10.92 5.35
CA ASN A 96 20.31 -10.54 4.46
C ASN A 96 20.03 -11.64 3.43
N ASP A 97 21.07 -12.20 2.80
CA ASP A 97 20.92 -13.25 1.80
C ASP A 97 20.34 -14.54 2.43
N SER A 98 20.76 -14.90 3.62
CA SER A 98 20.28 -16.11 4.28
C SER A 98 18.86 -15.98 4.85
N ILE A 99 18.48 -14.81 5.36
CA ILE A 99 17.20 -14.57 6.05
C ILE A 99 16.13 -14.05 5.10
N TYR A 100 16.46 -13.01 4.33
CA TYR A 100 15.50 -12.38 3.44
C TYR A 100 15.52 -12.96 2.02
N GLY A 101 16.55 -13.74 1.70
CA GLY A 101 16.74 -14.35 0.39
C GLY A 101 17.31 -13.39 -0.65
N SER A 102 17.63 -13.96 -1.81
CA SER A 102 18.07 -13.23 -3.00
C SER A 102 17.50 -13.87 -4.27
N ASP A 103 16.36 -14.55 -4.16
CA ASP A 103 15.69 -15.15 -5.30
C ASP A 103 15.12 -14.06 -6.22
N PRO A 104 15.20 -14.24 -7.56
CA PRO A 104 14.85 -13.19 -8.48
C PRO A 104 13.33 -12.97 -8.59
N VAL A 105 12.96 -11.71 -8.85
CA VAL A 105 11.60 -11.30 -9.20
C VAL A 105 11.61 -10.28 -10.32
N GLU A 106 10.48 -10.06 -10.97
CA GLU A 106 10.24 -8.87 -11.78
C GLU A 106 9.24 -7.96 -11.08
N ILE A 107 9.56 -6.68 -10.98
CA ILE A 107 8.58 -5.69 -10.55
C ILE A 107 7.72 -5.33 -11.75
N VAL A 108 6.42 -5.55 -11.62
CA VAL A 108 5.44 -5.31 -12.68
C VAL A 108 5.03 -3.85 -12.64
N ASN A 109 5.29 -3.13 -13.73
CA ASN A 109 4.89 -1.74 -13.86
C ASN A 109 3.40 -1.67 -14.23
N ASP A 110 2.56 -1.46 -13.24
CA ASP A 110 1.13 -1.19 -13.42
C ASP A 110 0.62 -0.17 -12.39
N TRP A 111 -0.67 0.10 -12.37
CA TRP A 111 -1.27 1.14 -11.53
C TRP A 111 -1.20 0.88 -10.02
N VAL A 112 -0.99 -0.37 -9.59
CA VAL A 112 -0.81 -0.71 -8.16
C VAL A 112 0.63 -0.62 -7.69
N THR A 113 1.60 -0.52 -8.63
CA THR A 113 3.02 -0.36 -8.32
C THR A 113 3.33 1.14 -8.16
N ILE A 114 3.17 1.64 -6.93
CA ILE A 114 3.17 3.07 -6.64
C ILE A 114 3.69 3.38 -5.23
N ALA A 115 4.35 4.54 -5.09
CA ALA A 115 4.68 5.14 -3.78
C ALA A 115 3.67 6.24 -3.45
N GLU A 116 2.81 6.02 -2.46
CA GLU A 116 1.68 6.88 -2.13
C GLU A 116 1.24 6.71 -0.68
N ASP A 117 0.77 7.79 -0.07
CA ASP A 117 0.27 7.83 1.32
C ASP A 117 1.23 7.15 2.32
N GLY A 118 2.56 7.34 2.14
CA GLY A 118 3.59 6.76 3.01
C GLY A 118 3.80 5.26 2.85
N TYR A 119 3.33 4.66 1.75
CA TYR A 119 3.55 3.27 1.38
C TYR A 119 4.22 3.14 0.02
N LEU A 120 5.03 2.11 -0.14
CA LEU A 120 5.43 1.56 -1.43
C LEU A 120 4.62 0.28 -1.66
N THR A 121 3.68 0.31 -2.59
CA THR A 121 2.92 -0.87 -3.00
C THR A 121 3.52 -1.42 -4.28
N LEU A 122 3.75 -2.72 -4.32
CA LEU A 122 4.41 -3.41 -5.43
C LEU A 122 3.58 -4.61 -5.88
N ARG A 123 3.43 -4.73 -7.19
CA ARG A 123 3.12 -5.98 -7.85
C ARG A 123 4.43 -6.58 -8.36
N PHE A 124 4.73 -7.79 -7.92
CA PHE A 124 5.93 -8.51 -8.35
C PHE A 124 5.55 -9.85 -8.96
N ARG A 125 6.39 -10.32 -9.87
CA ARG A 125 6.24 -11.60 -10.56
C ARG A 125 7.43 -12.48 -10.26
N THR A 126 7.16 -13.72 -9.89
CA THR A 126 8.19 -14.72 -9.65
C THR A 126 7.73 -16.11 -10.11
N ILE A 127 8.61 -17.10 -10.06
CA ILE A 127 8.26 -18.50 -10.29
C ILE A 127 7.62 -19.05 -9.00
N TRP A 128 6.48 -19.74 -9.14
CA TRP A 128 5.74 -20.34 -8.04
C TRP A 128 5.27 -21.74 -8.45
N GLY A 129 5.88 -22.77 -7.91
CA GLY A 129 5.60 -24.16 -8.26
C GLY A 129 4.68 -24.85 -7.27
N ASP A 130 4.87 -24.63 -5.98
CA ASP A 130 4.08 -25.21 -4.92
C ASP A 130 3.18 -24.15 -4.24
N ARG A 131 1.87 -24.22 -4.50
CA ARG A 131 0.88 -23.30 -3.92
C ARG A 131 0.78 -23.35 -2.39
N ASN A 132 1.27 -24.42 -1.76
CA ASN A 132 1.30 -24.55 -0.31
C ASN A 132 2.57 -23.96 0.30
N LYS A 133 3.54 -23.58 -0.51
CA LYS A 133 4.79 -23.00 -0.05
C LYS A 133 4.72 -21.48 -0.03
N ALA A 134 4.87 -20.91 1.15
CA ALA A 134 4.87 -19.46 1.28
C ALA A 134 6.19 -18.88 0.76
N HIS A 135 6.11 -17.86 -0.08
CA HIS A 135 7.22 -17.01 -0.46
C HIS A 135 7.28 -15.80 0.47
N PHE A 136 8.46 -15.42 0.90
CA PHE A 136 8.64 -14.29 1.80
C PHE A 136 9.27 -13.12 1.07
N VAL A 137 8.71 -11.94 1.29
CA VAL A 137 9.19 -10.69 0.70
C VAL A 137 9.47 -9.67 1.79
N ASN A 138 10.53 -8.89 1.62
CA ASN A 138 10.94 -7.85 2.54
C ASN A 138 11.46 -6.64 1.77
N LEU A 139 11.35 -5.47 2.37
CA LEU A 139 11.98 -4.24 1.91
C LEU A 139 13.02 -3.84 2.95
N LEU A 140 14.24 -3.57 2.52
CA LEU A 140 15.34 -3.09 3.35
C LEU A 140 15.64 -1.64 3.00
N THR A 141 16.21 -0.87 3.93
CA THR A 141 16.82 0.42 3.59
C THR A 141 18.03 0.19 2.70
N GLY A 142 18.27 1.09 1.77
CA GLY A 142 19.44 1.04 0.90
C GLY A 142 20.75 1.28 1.68
N LYS A 143 21.85 0.96 1.03
CA LYS A 143 23.20 1.06 1.60
C LYS A 143 23.95 2.31 1.15
N ASP A 144 23.34 3.10 0.28
CA ASP A 144 23.95 4.33 -0.22
C ASP A 144 23.75 5.46 0.81
N PRO A 145 24.79 5.88 1.54
CA PRO A 145 24.67 6.95 2.53
C PRO A 145 24.33 8.31 1.91
N GLU A 146 24.59 8.48 0.61
CA GLU A 146 24.25 9.71 -0.12
C GLU A 146 22.79 9.72 -0.58
N ASN A 147 22.10 8.55 -0.55
CA ASN A 147 20.70 8.44 -0.92
C ASN A 147 19.87 7.78 0.18
N PRO A 148 19.37 8.53 1.16
CA PRO A 148 18.56 7.97 2.25
C PRO A 148 17.19 7.44 1.81
N TYR A 149 16.79 7.68 0.57
CA TYR A 149 15.56 7.18 -0.05
C TYR A 149 15.83 6.02 -1.03
N GLU A 150 16.94 5.29 -0.87
CA GLU A 150 17.16 4.02 -1.56
C GLU A 150 16.63 2.88 -0.70
N VAL A 151 15.89 1.94 -1.33
CA VAL A 151 15.36 0.74 -0.70
C VAL A 151 15.63 -0.48 -1.58
N GLU A 152 15.75 -1.65 -0.97
CA GLU A 152 16.02 -2.90 -1.65
C GLU A 152 14.91 -3.93 -1.38
N PHE A 153 14.28 -4.41 -2.44
CA PHE A 153 13.30 -5.51 -2.36
C PHE A 153 14.01 -6.85 -2.34
N ARG A 154 13.66 -7.68 -1.38
CA ARG A 154 14.19 -9.02 -1.18
C ARG A 154 13.09 -10.05 -1.24
N HIS A 155 13.41 -11.19 -1.85
CA HIS A 155 12.52 -12.32 -2.00
C HIS A 155 13.22 -13.62 -1.63
N ASN A 156 12.52 -14.45 -0.85
CA ASN A 156 12.95 -15.79 -0.50
C ASN A 156 11.85 -16.79 -0.87
N ALA A 157 12.11 -17.59 -1.90
CA ALA A 157 11.22 -18.64 -2.35
C ALA A 157 11.40 -19.96 -1.57
N TYR A 158 12.40 -20.03 -0.67
CA TYR A 158 12.76 -21.26 0.07
C TYR A 158 12.94 -22.47 -0.85
N GLY A 159 13.54 -22.26 -2.02
CA GLY A 159 13.82 -23.30 -3.01
C GLY A 159 12.64 -23.67 -3.91
N ASP A 160 11.52 -22.94 -3.87
CA ASP A 160 10.42 -23.08 -4.83
C ASP A 160 10.69 -22.22 -6.08
N VAL A 161 11.65 -22.68 -6.87
CA VAL A 161 12.20 -21.96 -8.03
C VAL A 161 11.85 -22.60 -9.38
N TYR A 162 10.98 -23.60 -9.35
CA TYR A 162 10.52 -24.32 -10.56
C TYR A 162 8.99 -24.29 -10.61
N GLY A 163 8.43 -23.90 -11.75
CA GLY A 163 6.97 -23.84 -11.91
C GLY A 163 6.53 -22.78 -12.91
N ALA A 164 5.33 -22.28 -12.72
CA ALA A 164 4.77 -21.21 -13.53
C ALA A 164 5.06 -19.84 -12.92
N TYR A 165 5.06 -18.80 -13.73
CA TYR A 165 5.06 -17.44 -13.24
C TYR A 165 3.73 -17.11 -12.54
N ALA A 166 3.81 -16.47 -11.41
CA ALA A 166 2.68 -15.92 -10.66
C ALA A 166 3.02 -14.54 -10.11
N ASP A 167 1.98 -13.73 -9.91
CA ASP A 167 2.12 -12.37 -9.38
C ASP A 167 1.69 -12.33 -7.92
N GLY A 168 2.43 -11.56 -7.12
CA GLY A 168 2.08 -11.22 -5.75
C GLY A 168 1.93 -9.72 -5.57
N LEU A 169 1.17 -9.32 -4.54
CA LEU A 169 1.01 -7.94 -4.10
C LEU A 169 1.52 -7.78 -2.67
N VAL A 170 2.26 -6.72 -2.43
CA VAL A 170 2.74 -6.35 -1.10
C VAL A 170 2.83 -4.84 -0.97
N ALA A 171 2.59 -4.32 0.22
CA ALA A 171 2.78 -2.93 0.56
C ALA A 171 3.77 -2.80 1.73
N PHE A 172 4.68 -1.84 1.63
CA PHE A 172 5.65 -1.55 2.68
C PHE A 172 5.44 -0.16 3.23
N LYS A 173 5.33 -0.05 4.55
CA LYS A 173 5.33 1.23 5.26
C LYS A 173 6.70 1.89 5.15
N LEU A 174 6.71 3.15 4.72
CA LEU A 174 7.93 3.93 4.54
C LEU A 174 8.23 4.88 5.72
N ASP A 175 7.58 4.67 6.86
CA ASP A 175 7.66 5.52 8.07
C ASP A 175 9.05 5.52 8.74
N SER A 176 9.90 4.56 8.42
CA SER A 176 11.31 4.51 8.86
C SER A 176 12.27 5.30 7.98
N LEU A 177 11.83 5.77 6.80
CA LEU A 177 12.61 6.65 5.95
C LEU A 177 12.55 8.09 6.49
N PRO A 178 13.57 8.93 6.18
CA PRO A 178 13.56 10.33 6.58
C PRO A 178 12.32 11.08 6.08
N ASP A 179 11.83 12.03 6.89
CA ASP A 179 10.77 12.93 6.47
C ASP A 179 11.22 13.78 5.28
N THR A 180 10.41 13.85 4.25
CA THR A 180 10.67 14.67 3.07
C THR A 180 10.37 16.15 3.30
N ASN A 181 9.80 16.52 4.45
CA ASN A 181 9.38 17.88 4.80
C ASN A 181 8.44 18.49 3.74
N GLY A 182 7.53 17.68 3.22
CA GLY A 182 6.55 18.09 2.22
C GLY A 182 7.11 18.26 0.81
N LYS A 183 8.35 17.86 0.57
CA LYS A 183 8.96 17.87 -0.77
C LYS A 183 8.79 16.50 -1.43
N THR A 184 8.64 16.50 -2.74
CA THR A 184 8.71 15.27 -3.52
C THR A 184 10.17 14.93 -3.78
N VAL A 185 10.58 13.73 -3.39
CA VAL A 185 11.91 13.16 -3.61
C VAL A 185 11.82 11.94 -4.52
N LYS A 186 12.96 11.42 -4.97
CA LYS A 186 13.05 10.17 -5.72
C LYS A 186 13.31 9.02 -4.75
N LEU A 187 12.32 8.15 -4.56
CA LEU A 187 12.48 6.87 -3.89
C LEU A 187 13.02 5.87 -4.91
N LYS A 188 14.23 5.38 -4.70
CA LYS A 188 14.87 4.42 -5.59
C LYS A 188 14.70 3.01 -5.04
N LEU A 189 13.97 2.18 -5.77
CA LEU A 189 13.81 0.76 -5.49
C LEU A 189 14.86 -0.04 -6.26
N LYS A 190 15.58 -0.92 -5.58
CA LYS A 190 16.49 -1.90 -6.17
C LYS A 190 15.98 -3.32 -5.92
N TRP A 191 16.21 -4.23 -6.85
CA TRP A 191 15.88 -5.64 -6.69
C TRP A 191 16.73 -6.52 -7.59
N LYS A 192 16.83 -7.81 -7.24
CA LYS A 192 17.41 -8.82 -8.11
C LYS A 192 16.34 -9.36 -9.07
N SER A 193 16.54 -9.15 -10.36
CA SER A 193 15.69 -9.68 -11.42
C SER A 193 16.26 -10.98 -11.99
N PHE A 194 15.50 -11.64 -12.86
CA PHE A 194 15.99 -12.81 -13.59
C PHE A 194 17.14 -12.47 -14.54
N ASP A 195 17.26 -11.23 -14.98
CA ASP A 195 18.29 -10.74 -15.90
C ASP A 195 19.40 -9.93 -15.18
N GLY A 196 19.50 -10.04 -13.85
CA GLY A 196 20.45 -9.29 -13.03
C GLY A 196 19.80 -8.18 -12.18
N ASP A 197 20.61 -7.32 -11.60
CA ASP A 197 20.12 -6.25 -10.72
C ASP A 197 19.43 -5.15 -11.50
N LYS A 198 18.26 -4.75 -11.05
CA LYS A 198 17.44 -3.67 -11.63
C LYS A 198 17.10 -2.61 -10.59
N SER A 199 16.72 -1.44 -11.07
CA SER A 199 16.20 -0.37 -10.23
C SER A 199 15.16 0.46 -10.95
N VAL A 200 14.28 1.12 -10.16
CA VAL A 200 13.28 2.07 -10.64
C VAL A 200 13.11 3.18 -9.60
N GLU A 201 12.71 4.36 -10.04
CA GLU A 201 12.44 5.49 -9.17
C GLU A 201 10.97 5.84 -9.15
N PHE A 202 10.47 6.12 -7.94
CA PHE A 202 9.13 6.64 -7.69
C PHE A 202 9.22 8.08 -7.20
N ASN A 203 8.23 8.90 -7.54
CA ASN A 203 8.02 10.15 -6.83
C ASN A 203 7.45 9.81 -5.46
N TYR A 204 8.08 10.32 -4.40
CA TYR A 204 7.70 10.05 -3.04
C TYR A 204 7.65 11.34 -2.23
N CYS A 205 6.58 11.48 -1.46
CA CYS A 205 6.46 12.48 -0.39
C CYS A 205 6.04 11.73 0.87
N SER A 206 6.74 11.95 1.98
CA SER A 206 6.36 11.33 3.24
C SER A 206 4.96 11.82 3.64
N ARG A 207 4.19 10.95 4.27
CA ARG A 207 2.87 11.29 4.78
C ARG A 207 2.96 12.50 5.70
N LYS A 208 2.16 13.51 5.46
CA LYS A 208 2.02 14.61 6.41
C LYS A 208 1.46 14.03 7.71
N SER A 209 2.14 14.28 8.83
CA SER A 209 1.59 13.98 10.16
C SER A 209 0.25 14.70 10.26
N THR A 210 -0.85 13.95 10.30
CA THR A 210 -2.19 14.55 10.38
C THR A 210 -2.35 15.13 11.78
N PRO A 211 -2.57 16.44 11.95
CA PRO A 211 -2.88 17.01 13.27
C PRO A 211 -4.33 16.72 13.70
N ALA A 212 -4.88 15.57 13.34
CA ALA A 212 -6.28 15.23 13.58
C ALA A 212 -6.64 15.11 15.07
N LYS A 213 -5.68 14.89 15.97
CA LYS A 213 -5.96 14.81 17.41
C LYS A 213 -6.00 16.16 18.13
N ALA A 214 -5.35 17.19 17.62
CA ALA A 214 -5.30 18.50 18.29
C ALA A 214 -6.54 19.37 18.03
N SER A 215 -7.15 19.30 16.85
CA SER A 215 -8.31 20.12 16.48
C SER A 215 -9.61 19.65 17.14
N ILE A 216 -9.86 18.35 17.19
CA ILE A 216 -11.09 17.79 17.81
C ILE A 216 -11.06 17.94 19.34
N ALA A 217 -9.90 17.77 19.97
CA ALA A 217 -9.74 18.00 21.40
C ALA A 217 -9.85 19.48 21.75
N ALA A 218 -9.35 20.39 20.93
CA ALA A 218 -9.47 21.85 21.14
C ALA A 218 -10.90 22.35 20.95
N GLU A 219 -11.65 21.85 19.96
CA GLU A 219 -13.07 22.20 19.78
C GLU A 219 -13.95 21.64 20.90
N ARG A 220 -13.69 20.43 21.39
CA ARG A 220 -14.42 19.87 22.53
C ARG A 220 -14.14 20.61 23.84
N SER A 221 -12.90 21.07 24.05
CA SER A 221 -12.59 21.85 25.27
C SER A 221 -13.15 23.28 25.23
N ALA A 222 -13.37 23.87 24.05
CA ALA A 222 -14.00 25.17 23.90
C ALA A 222 -15.52 25.15 24.15
N LEU A 223 -16.17 23.99 24.03
CA LEU A 223 -17.60 23.81 24.27
C LEU A 223 -17.97 23.54 25.75
N ASN A 224 -17.02 23.30 26.64
CA ASN A 224 -17.25 22.93 28.03
C ASN A 224 -16.96 24.03 29.04
N LEU A 225 -16.78 25.27 28.59
CA LEU A 225 -16.65 26.45 29.48
C LEU A 225 -17.91 27.28 29.43
N LYS A 226 -18.94 26.84 30.15
CA LYS A 226 -20.00 27.67 30.72
C LYS A 226 -20.43 27.11 32.08
#